data_c5ba8dd098b6be6bc47f2bb442a51ea3
#
_entry.id   c5ba8dd098b6be6bc47f2bb442a51ea3
#
_cell.length_a   1.000
_cell.length_b   1.000
_cell.length_c   1.000
_cell.angle_alpha   90.00
_cell.angle_beta   90.00
_cell.angle_gamma   90.00
#
_symmetry.space_group_name_H-M   'P 1'
#
loop_
_entity.id
_entity.type
_entity.pdbx_description
1 polymer ?
#
loop_
_entity_poly.entity_id
_entity_poly.type
_entity_poly.pdbx_seq_one_letter_code
_entity_poly.pdbx_strand_id
1 'polypeptide(L)'
;MIDLIPQSLAAIGSGGLVGFTLGLIGGGGSILATPLLLYVVGISQPHIAIGTGALAVSVNAYANLIGHARKGHVWWRCAIVFAATGTIGALAGSSLGKAIDGQNLLFLFGLLMLVVAALMLRPRKTVVSSTVKTDWRTCWKTAAVALGAGAASGFFGIGGGFLIVPGLMFATGMPMINAVGSSLLAVGTFGLATALNYAVSGLIDWRIAAEFIGGGVVGGIGGMLLATRLATKRNLLNRIFAALIIVVAFYVLYKNSAAVLPL
;
A
#
# COMPACT_ATOMS: atom_id res chain seq x y z
N MET A 1 -5.50 28.14 15.58
CA MET A 1 -6.82 27.49 15.31
C MET A 1 -7.22 27.60 13.84
N ILE A 2 -6.82 28.65 13.13
CA ILE A 2 -7.16 28.86 11.70
C ILE A 2 -6.40 27.91 10.77
N ASP A 3 -5.18 27.48 11.11
CA ASP A 3 -4.35 26.58 10.31
C ASP A 3 -4.73 25.09 10.41
N LEU A 4 -5.56 24.73 11.38
CA LEU A 4 -5.99 23.35 11.61
C LEU A 4 -7.08 22.88 10.62
N ILE A 5 -7.93 23.81 10.18
CA ILE A 5 -9.05 23.50 9.24
C ILE A 5 -8.51 23.07 7.87
N PRO A 6 -7.57 23.81 7.23
CA PRO A 6 -7.01 23.38 5.96
C PRO A 6 -6.23 22.06 6.07
N GLN A 7 -5.53 21.81 7.19
CA GLN A 7 -4.83 20.55 7.41
C GLN A 7 -5.80 19.35 7.52
N SER A 8 -6.88 19.49 8.28
CA SER A 8 -7.91 18.45 8.40
C SER A 8 -8.59 18.14 7.08
N LEU A 9 -8.92 19.17 6.28
CA LEU A 9 -9.49 18.98 4.94
C LEU A 9 -8.50 18.27 4.01
N ALA A 10 -7.22 18.64 4.08
CA ALA A 10 -6.15 17.98 3.33
C ALA A 10 -5.99 16.52 3.75
N ALA A 11 -6.09 16.20 5.06
CA ALA A 11 -6.01 14.84 5.57
C ALA A 11 -7.19 13.98 5.10
N ILE A 12 -8.42 14.49 5.21
CA ILE A 12 -9.64 13.81 4.75
C ILE A 12 -9.59 13.60 3.23
N GLY A 13 -9.25 14.65 2.46
CA GLY A 13 -9.14 14.56 0.99
C GLY A 13 -8.08 13.58 0.54
N SER A 14 -6.89 13.62 1.15
CA SER A 14 -5.79 12.69 0.88
C SER A 14 -6.17 11.25 1.24
N GLY A 15 -6.83 11.07 2.40
CA GLY A 15 -7.39 9.78 2.80
C GLY A 15 -8.40 9.26 1.80
N GLY A 16 -9.31 10.13 1.34
CA GLY A 16 -10.30 9.80 0.30
C GLY A 16 -9.66 9.31 -0.99
N LEU A 17 -8.61 9.98 -1.47
CA LEU A 17 -7.87 9.59 -2.66
C LEU A 17 -7.19 8.23 -2.48
N VAL A 18 -6.52 8.00 -1.35
CA VAL A 18 -5.86 6.73 -1.05
C VAL A 18 -6.87 5.61 -0.88
N GLY A 19 -7.96 5.84 -0.15
CA GLY A 19 -9.04 4.87 -0.01
C GLY A 19 -9.68 4.51 -1.35
N PHE A 20 -9.95 5.50 -2.20
CA PHE A 20 -10.48 5.31 -3.54
C PHE A 20 -9.55 4.44 -4.40
N THR A 21 -8.25 4.73 -4.40
CA THR A 21 -7.26 3.95 -5.15
C THR A 21 -7.08 2.54 -4.57
N LEU A 22 -7.17 2.38 -3.24
CA LEU A 22 -7.21 1.07 -2.58
C LEU A 22 -8.43 0.24 -3.01
N GLY A 23 -9.62 0.85 -3.02
CA GLY A 23 -10.85 0.19 -3.45
C GLY A 23 -10.84 -0.20 -4.92
N LEU A 24 -10.21 0.61 -5.76
CA LEU A 24 -10.19 0.45 -7.22
C LEU A 24 -9.14 -0.56 -7.71
N ILE A 25 -7.92 -0.46 -7.21
CA ILE A 25 -6.74 -1.21 -7.70
C ILE A 25 -6.28 -2.25 -6.67
N GLY A 26 -6.85 -2.23 -5.47
CA GLY A 26 -6.39 -3.01 -4.33
C GLY A 26 -5.18 -2.35 -3.67
N GLY A 27 -4.32 -3.16 -3.08
CA GLY A 27 -3.19 -2.65 -2.31
C GLY A 27 -2.26 -1.65 -3.00
N GLY A 28 -2.31 -1.54 -4.33
CA GLY A 28 -1.49 -0.57 -5.09
C GLY A 28 -1.69 0.89 -4.67
N GLY A 29 -2.89 1.24 -4.19
CA GLY A 29 -3.23 2.60 -3.78
C GLY A 29 -2.49 3.11 -2.54
N SER A 30 -2.01 2.21 -1.69
CA SER A 30 -1.30 2.57 -0.45
C SER A 30 0.00 3.35 -0.67
N ILE A 31 0.62 3.24 -1.84
CA ILE A 31 1.89 3.89 -2.16
C ILE A 31 1.83 5.43 -2.10
N LEU A 32 0.64 6.01 -2.25
CA LEU A 32 0.44 7.45 -2.19
C LEU A 32 0.26 7.98 -0.76
N ALA A 33 0.03 7.12 0.24
CA ALA A 33 -0.30 7.56 1.59
C ALA A 33 0.82 8.42 2.21
N THR A 34 2.04 7.92 2.22
CA THR A 34 3.19 8.63 2.81
C THR A 34 3.49 9.97 2.12
N PRO A 35 3.60 10.06 0.77
CA PRO A 35 3.79 11.34 0.10
C PRO A 35 2.66 12.36 0.35
N LEU A 36 1.41 11.91 0.38
CA LEU A 36 0.29 12.81 0.65
C LEU A 36 0.32 13.35 2.08
N LEU A 37 0.65 12.49 3.07
CA LEU A 37 0.79 12.92 4.45
C LEU A 37 1.93 13.91 4.65
N LEU A 38 3.05 13.73 3.96
CA LEU A 38 4.19 14.63 4.03
C LEU A 38 3.96 15.96 3.30
N TYR A 39 3.50 15.90 2.05
CA TYR A 39 3.54 17.05 1.16
C TYR A 39 2.22 17.78 1.00
N VAL A 40 1.08 17.11 1.25
CA VAL A 40 -0.26 17.72 1.17
C VAL A 40 -0.79 18.04 2.55
N VAL A 41 -0.68 17.10 3.50
CA VAL A 41 -1.13 17.30 4.89
C VAL A 41 -0.11 18.08 5.72
N GLY A 42 1.19 18.02 5.34
CA GLY A 42 2.23 18.82 5.95
C GLY A 42 2.83 18.22 7.23
N ILE A 43 2.84 16.89 7.37
CA ILE A 43 3.59 16.23 8.45
C ILE A 43 5.08 16.42 8.19
N SER A 44 5.78 17.12 9.09
CA SER A 44 7.20 17.46 8.90
C SER A 44 8.16 16.29 9.10
N GLN A 45 7.80 15.32 9.94
CA GLN A 45 8.65 14.18 10.28
C GLN A 45 8.29 12.94 9.43
N PRO A 46 9.23 12.40 8.60
CA PRO A 46 8.97 11.27 7.74
C PRO A 46 8.48 10.03 8.48
N HIS A 47 9.06 9.71 9.63
CA HIS A 47 8.66 8.54 10.41
C HIS A 47 7.24 8.65 10.97
N ILE A 48 6.79 9.86 11.37
CA ILE A 48 5.39 10.07 11.80
C ILE A 48 4.45 9.89 10.61
N ALA A 49 4.79 10.41 9.43
CA ALA A 49 3.99 10.22 8.23
C ALA A 49 3.88 8.72 7.84
N ILE A 50 4.99 7.98 7.96
CA ILE A 50 5.04 6.54 7.71
C ILE A 50 4.16 5.78 8.70
N GLY A 51 4.32 6.00 10.00
CA GLY A 51 3.52 5.32 11.04
C GLY A 51 2.03 5.63 10.94
N THR A 52 1.68 6.91 10.77
CA THR A 52 0.30 7.39 10.58
C THR A 52 -0.31 6.82 9.30
N GLY A 53 0.44 6.82 8.20
CA GLY A 53 0.04 6.25 6.92
C GLY A 53 -0.18 4.74 7.00
N ALA A 54 0.72 4.01 7.66
CA ALA A 54 0.59 2.56 7.84
C ALA A 54 -0.69 2.19 8.61
N LEU A 55 -1.03 2.93 9.68
CA LEU A 55 -2.27 2.75 10.44
C LEU A 55 -3.49 3.02 9.55
N ALA A 56 -3.51 4.16 8.89
CA ALA A 56 -4.64 4.58 8.07
C ALA A 56 -4.87 3.63 6.88
N VAL A 57 -3.80 3.23 6.19
CA VAL A 57 -3.87 2.25 5.10
C VAL A 57 -4.36 0.90 5.60
N SER A 58 -3.91 0.45 6.78
CA SER A 58 -4.35 -0.81 7.38
C SER A 58 -5.86 -0.84 7.61
N VAL A 59 -6.40 0.18 8.27
CA VAL A 59 -7.85 0.27 8.56
C VAL A 59 -8.65 0.35 7.25
N ASN A 60 -8.21 1.18 6.30
CA ASN A 60 -8.86 1.31 5.00
C ASN A 60 -8.78 0.02 4.17
N ALA A 61 -7.69 -0.75 4.28
CA ALA A 61 -7.57 -2.05 3.62
C ALA A 61 -8.57 -3.05 4.19
N TYR A 62 -8.73 -3.12 5.52
CA TYR A 62 -9.73 -3.98 6.15
C TYR A 62 -11.18 -3.56 5.79
N ALA A 63 -11.46 -2.26 5.74
CA ALA A 63 -12.77 -1.77 5.30
C ALA A 63 -13.09 -2.21 3.85
N ASN A 64 -12.13 -2.07 2.94
CA ASN A 64 -12.27 -2.53 1.56
C ASN A 64 -12.31 -4.07 1.44
N LEU A 65 -11.59 -4.80 2.30
CA LEU A 65 -11.61 -6.26 2.36
C LEU A 65 -13.03 -6.80 2.58
N ILE A 66 -13.80 -6.16 3.47
CA ILE A 66 -15.19 -6.57 3.73
C ILE A 66 -16.02 -6.56 2.43
N GLY A 67 -15.87 -5.51 1.62
CA GLY A 67 -16.57 -5.40 0.34
C GLY A 67 -16.15 -6.47 -0.68
N HIS A 68 -14.86 -6.74 -0.81
CA HIS A 68 -14.33 -7.78 -1.69
C HIS A 68 -14.66 -9.20 -1.19
N ALA A 69 -14.65 -9.41 0.12
CA ALA A 69 -15.03 -10.68 0.74
C ALA A 69 -16.50 -11.04 0.47
N ARG A 70 -17.42 -10.06 0.62
CA ARG A 70 -18.86 -10.25 0.31
C ARG A 70 -19.12 -10.59 -1.16
N LYS A 71 -18.24 -10.17 -2.07
CA LYS A 71 -18.32 -10.49 -3.51
C LYS A 71 -17.58 -11.79 -3.88
N GLY A 72 -17.03 -12.53 -2.92
CA GLY A 72 -16.30 -13.77 -3.16
C GLY A 72 -14.95 -13.62 -3.86
N HIS A 73 -14.36 -12.41 -3.86
CA HIS A 73 -13.10 -12.12 -4.53
C HIS A 73 -11.87 -12.45 -3.67
N VAL A 74 -12.03 -13.03 -2.47
CA VAL A 74 -10.94 -13.34 -1.56
C VAL A 74 -10.66 -14.83 -1.53
N TRP A 75 -9.45 -15.24 -1.88
CA TRP A 75 -8.98 -16.61 -1.69
C TRP A 75 -8.31 -16.75 -0.32
N TRP A 76 -9.13 -17.03 0.69
CA TRP A 76 -8.77 -16.99 2.09
C TRP A 76 -7.52 -17.79 2.44
N ARG A 77 -7.37 -19.02 1.95
CA ARG A 77 -6.21 -19.87 2.26
C ARG A 77 -4.89 -19.21 1.85
N CYS A 78 -4.80 -18.73 0.62
CA CYS A 78 -3.60 -18.05 0.12
C CYS A 78 -3.40 -16.69 0.80
N ALA A 79 -4.49 -15.96 1.05
CA ALA A 79 -4.44 -14.66 1.72
C ALA A 79 -3.93 -14.77 3.17
N ILE A 80 -4.39 -15.77 3.92
CA ILE A 80 -3.97 -15.98 5.33
C ILE A 80 -2.50 -16.41 5.40
N VAL A 81 -2.06 -17.35 4.55
CA VAL A 81 -0.65 -17.77 4.52
C VAL A 81 0.24 -16.59 4.16
N PHE A 82 -0.15 -15.81 3.15
CA PHE A 82 0.60 -14.63 2.72
C PHE A 82 0.63 -13.56 3.82
N ALA A 83 -0.51 -13.30 4.46
CA ALA A 83 -0.63 -12.33 5.54
C ALA A 83 0.22 -12.73 6.76
N ALA A 84 0.11 -13.97 7.22
CA ALA A 84 0.83 -14.44 8.40
C ALA A 84 2.37 -14.43 8.22
N THR A 85 2.85 -14.99 7.09
CA THR A 85 4.30 -15.04 6.83
C THR A 85 4.89 -13.66 6.53
N GLY A 86 4.17 -12.84 5.77
CA GLY A 86 4.64 -11.50 5.43
C GLY A 86 4.58 -10.52 6.62
N THR A 87 3.73 -10.75 7.62
CA THR A 87 3.72 -9.95 8.85
C THR A 87 5.05 -10.05 9.61
N ILE A 88 5.68 -11.23 9.62
CA ILE A 88 7.02 -11.40 10.20
C ILE A 88 8.03 -10.52 9.45
N GLY A 89 7.96 -10.53 8.10
CA GLY A 89 8.78 -9.65 7.27
C GLY A 89 8.50 -8.17 7.55
N ALA A 90 7.23 -7.78 7.71
CA ALA A 90 6.83 -6.40 7.96
C ALA A 90 7.34 -5.87 9.31
N LEU A 91 7.33 -6.69 10.35
CA LEU A 91 7.92 -6.33 11.65
C LEU A 91 9.43 -6.13 11.55
N ALA A 92 10.15 -7.05 10.91
CA ALA A 92 11.58 -6.92 10.69
C ALA A 92 11.91 -5.69 9.82
N GLY A 93 11.19 -5.53 8.71
CA GLY A 93 11.37 -4.40 7.79
C GLY A 93 11.09 -3.05 8.45
N SER A 94 10.01 -2.93 9.24
CA SER A 94 9.67 -1.69 9.93
C SER A 94 10.68 -1.32 11.03
N SER A 95 11.28 -2.30 11.68
CA SER A 95 12.36 -2.07 12.66
C SER A 95 13.62 -1.55 11.96
N LEU A 96 13.99 -2.11 10.80
CA LEU A 96 15.10 -1.62 9.97
C LEU A 96 14.80 -0.22 9.40
N GLY A 97 13.57 0.03 8.94
CA GLY A 97 13.16 1.32 8.41
C GLY A 97 13.27 2.44 9.44
N LYS A 98 12.93 2.16 10.70
CA LYS A 98 13.09 3.15 11.81
C LYS A 98 14.57 3.48 12.13
N ALA A 99 15.50 2.57 11.83
CA ALA A 99 16.92 2.78 12.09
C ALA A 99 17.60 3.65 11.02
N ILE A 100 16.95 3.87 9.88
CA ILE A 100 17.47 4.69 8.78
C ILE A 100 16.93 6.11 8.90
N ASP A 101 17.77 7.10 8.58
CA ASP A 101 17.33 8.48 8.51
C ASP A 101 16.13 8.64 7.57
N GLY A 102 15.13 9.43 8.00
CA GLY A 102 13.86 9.56 7.29
C GLY A 102 14.00 10.12 5.87
N GLN A 103 14.96 11.02 5.62
CA GLN A 103 15.18 11.59 4.29
C GLN A 103 15.78 10.55 3.33
N ASN A 104 16.74 9.75 3.82
CA ASN A 104 17.31 8.65 3.06
C ASN A 104 16.27 7.58 2.75
N LEU A 105 15.39 7.29 3.72
CA LEU A 105 14.29 6.35 3.55
C LEU A 105 13.30 6.83 2.46
N LEU A 106 12.98 8.13 2.43
CA LEU A 106 12.12 8.73 1.40
C LEU A 106 12.77 8.72 0.02
N PHE A 107 14.08 8.92 -0.08
CA PHE A 107 14.79 8.82 -1.34
C PHE A 107 14.73 7.39 -1.90
N LEU A 108 15.05 6.38 -1.06
CA LEU A 108 14.90 4.96 -1.43
C LEU A 108 13.45 4.62 -1.81
N PHE A 109 12.48 5.22 -1.11
CA PHE A 109 11.07 5.07 -1.44
C PHE A 109 10.73 5.63 -2.82
N GLY A 110 11.24 6.81 -3.17
CA GLY A 110 11.07 7.39 -4.50
C GLY A 110 11.63 6.49 -5.61
N LEU A 111 12.80 5.88 -5.41
CA LEU A 111 13.37 4.90 -6.34
C LEU A 111 12.46 3.67 -6.48
N LEU A 112 11.97 3.15 -5.36
CA LEU A 112 11.02 2.03 -5.37
C LEU A 112 9.75 2.38 -6.14
N MET A 113 9.21 3.59 -5.96
CA MET A 113 8.03 4.07 -6.70
C MET A 113 8.25 4.03 -8.21
N LEU A 114 9.44 4.44 -8.72
CA LEU A 114 9.78 4.36 -10.13
C LEU A 114 9.82 2.93 -10.65
N VAL A 115 10.44 2.01 -9.88
CA VAL A 115 10.47 0.59 -10.24
C VAL A 115 9.06 0.02 -10.34
N VAL A 116 8.20 0.36 -9.39
CA VAL A 116 6.81 -0.09 -9.38
C VAL A 116 6.03 0.46 -10.57
N ALA A 117 6.16 1.75 -10.85
CA ALA A 117 5.51 2.37 -12.00
C ALA A 117 5.96 1.72 -13.31
N ALA A 118 7.26 1.44 -13.47
CA ALA A 118 7.78 0.73 -14.63
C ALA A 118 7.21 -0.70 -14.75
N LEU A 119 7.08 -1.43 -13.64
CA LEU A 119 6.44 -2.74 -13.60
C LEU A 119 4.96 -2.69 -13.95
N MET A 120 4.24 -1.64 -13.53
CA MET A 120 2.82 -1.45 -13.86
C MET A 120 2.60 -1.13 -15.34
N LEU A 121 3.54 -0.47 -16.01
CA LEU A 121 3.47 -0.15 -17.43
C LEU A 121 3.78 -1.35 -18.33
N ARG A 122 4.45 -2.39 -17.82
CA ARG A 122 4.74 -3.59 -18.61
C ARG A 122 3.45 -4.34 -18.94
N PRO A 123 3.22 -4.69 -20.22
CA PRO A 123 2.08 -5.50 -20.60
C PRO A 123 2.18 -6.88 -19.94
N ARG A 124 1.21 -7.21 -19.10
CA ARG A 124 1.14 -8.52 -18.45
C ARG A 124 0.41 -9.50 -19.36
N LYS A 125 1.11 -10.56 -19.76
CA LYS A 125 0.44 -11.75 -20.31
C LYS A 125 -0.35 -12.39 -19.16
N THR A 126 -1.66 -12.36 -19.24
CA THR A 126 -2.55 -13.03 -18.29
C THR A 126 -2.40 -14.54 -18.47
N VAL A 127 -1.55 -15.17 -17.71
CA VAL A 127 -1.58 -16.62 -17.52
C VAL A 127 -2.67 -16.89 -16.50
N VAL A 128 -3.89 -17.10 -16.97
CA VAL A 128 -5.00 -17.50 -16.11
C VAL A 128 -4.90 -19.01 -15.92
N SER A 129 -4.30 -19.43 -14.82
CA SER A 129 -4.44 -20.81 -14.34
C SER A 129 -5.72 -20.86 -13.50
N SER A 130 -6.75 -21.51 -14.03
CA SER A 130 -8.06 -21.63 -13.37
C SER A 130 -8.07 -22.60 -12.17
N THR A 131 -6.98 -23.30 -11.92
CA THR A 131 -6.85 -24.25 -10.82
C THR A 131 -5.57 -23.99 -10.06
N VAL A 132 -5.70 -23.36 -8.88
CA VAL A 132 -4.59 -23.35 -7.92
C VAL A 132 -4.45 -24.75 -7.36
N LYS A 133 -3.45 -25.46 -7.83
CA LYS A 133 -2.98 -26.66 -7.14
C LYS A 133 -2.36 -26.20 -5.83
N THR A 134 -3.02 -26.46 -4.71
CA THR A 134 -2.48 -26.25 -3.36
C THR A 134 -1.41 -27.31 -3.12
N ASP A 135 -0.29 -27.17 -3.81
CA ASP A 135 0.86 -28.06 -3.68
C ASP A 135 1.82 -27.46 -2.63
N TRP A 136 2.55 -28.27 -1.91
CA TRP A 136 3.56 -27.85 -0.92
C TRP A 136 4.52 -26.82 -1.50
N ARG A 137 4.90 -26.96 -2.76
CA ARG A 137 5.75 -26.00 -3.48
C ARG A 137 5.11 -24.63 -3.64
N THR A 138 3.80 -24.56 -3.85
CA THR A 138 3.06 -23.30 -3.97
C THR A 138 2.98 -22.59 -2.62
N CYS A 139 2.75 -23.33 -1.53
CA CYS A 139 2.76 -22.76 -0.17
C CYS A 139 4.12 -22.17 0.19
N TRP A 140 5.21 -22.86 -0.10
CA TRP A 140 6.57 -22.37 0.18
C TRP A 140 6.94 -21.15 -0.66
N LYS A 141 6.61 -21.14 -1.94
CA LYS A 141 6.78 -19.96 -2.81
C LYS A 141 5.98 -18.77 -2.30
N THR A 142 4.72 -19.01 -1.91
CA THR A 142 3.85 -17.98 -1.34
C THR A 142 4.44 -17.39 -0.07
N ALA A 143 4.98 -18.22 0.82
CA ALA A 143 5.61 -17.80 2.06
C ALA A 143 6.89 -16.97 1.81
N ALA A 144 7.77 -17.42 0.90
CA ALA A 144 9.01 -16.70 0.57
C ALA A 144 8.73 -15.33 -0.07
N VAL A 145 7.80 -15.27 -1.02
CA VAL A 145 7.37 -14.01 -1.65
C VAL A 145 6.70 -13.11 -0.63
N ALA A 146 5.88 -13.66 0.28
CA ALA A 146 5.23 -12.90 1.33
C ALA A 146 6.22 -12.28 2.32
N LEU A 147 7.24 -13.04 2.71
CA LEU A 147 8.29 -12.54 3.61
C LEU A 147 9.03 -11.35 3.00
N GLY A 148 9.45 -11.47 1.74
CA GLY A 148 10.11 -10.39 1.02
C GLY A 148 9.21 -9.17 0.79
N ALA A 149 7.96 -9.40 0.37
CA ALA A 149 6.98 -8.32 0.19
C ALA A 149 6.63 -7.64 1.51
N GLY A 150 6.51 -8.42 2.59
CA GLY A 150 6.30 -7.92 3.95
C GLY A 150 7.46 -7.08 4.45
N ALA A 151 8.70 -7.56 4.26
CA ALA A 151 9.89 -6.81 4.66
C ALA A 151 9.99 -5.46 3.93
N ALA A 152 9.80 -5.44 2.62
CA ALA A 152 9.76 -4.20 1.85
C ALA A 152 8.59 -3.29 2.28
N SER A 153 7.42 -3.88 2.56
CA SER A 153 6.24 -3.17 3.05
C SER A 153 6.48 -2.47 4.37
N GLY A 154 7.03 -3.21 5.34
CA GLY A 154 7.35 -2.68 6.67
C GLY A 154 8.45 -1.62 6.61
N PHE A 155 9.50 -1.88 5.84
CA PHE A 155 10.64 -0.98 5.67
C PHE A 155 10.21 0.41 5.19
N PHE A 156 9.36 0.47 4.19
CA PHE A 156 8.84 1.73 3.65
C PHE A 156 7.54 2.22 4.31
N GLY A 157 6.93 1.44 5.19
CA GLY A 157 5.71 1.82 5.90
C GLY A 157 4.46 2.00 5.04
N ILE A 158 4.39 1.34 3.88
CA ILE A 158 3.37 1.60 2.86
C ILE A 158 2.23 0.59 2.90
N GLY A 159 2.28 -0.40 3.80
CA GLY A 159 1.38 -1.55 3.74
C GLY A 159 1.63 -2.48 2.53
N GLY A 160 2.61 -2.18 1.68
CA GLY A 160 3.17 -3.04 0.62
C GLY A 160 2.23 -3.50 -0.48
N GLY A 161 1.04 -2.98 -0.55
CA GLY A 161 -0.02 -3.50 -1.39
C GLY A 161 0.31 -3.62 -2.87
N PHE A 162 1.18 -2.77 -3.38
CA PHE A 162 1.61 -2.80 -4.77
C PHE A 162 2.56 -3.98 -5.10
N LEU A 163 3.30 -4.49 -4.10
CA LEU A 163 4.12 -5.71 -4.24
C LEU A 163 3.30 -6.97 -3.99
N ILE A 164 2.29 -6.89 -3.13
CA ILE A 164 1.48 -8.02 -2.71
C ILE A 164 0.64 -8.57 -3.88
N VAL A 165 -0.02 -7.69 -4.65
CA VAL A 165 -0.84 -8.14 -5.80
C VAL A 165 -0.02 -8.93 -6.82
N PRO A 166 1.10 -8.40 -7.37
CA PRO A 166 1.93 -9.19 -8.27
C PRO A 166 2.58 -10.38 -7.58
N GLY A 167 2.94 -10.27 -6.30
CA GLY A 167 3.49 -11.37 -5.51
C GLY A 167 2.53 -12.55 -5.38
N LEU A 168 1.27 -12.29 -5.04
CA LEU A 168 0.21 -13.31 -5.00
C LEU A 168 -0.03 -13.93 -6.37
N MET A 169 -0.11 -13.12 -7.43
CA MET A 169 -0.29 -13.65 -8.80
C MET A 169 0.89 -14.51 -9.22
N PHE A 170 2.11 -14.13 -8.89
CA PHE A 170 3.32 -14.90 -9.21
C PHE A 170 3.40 -16.19 -8.41
N ALA A 171 3.10 -16.15 -7.12
CA ALA A 171 3.20 -17.30 -6.24
C ALA A 171 2.10 -18.35 -6.48
N THR A 172 0.87 -17.89 -6.79
CA THR A 172 -0.32 -18.77 -6.83
C THR A 172 -0.97 -18.90 -8.21
N GLY A 173 -0.65 -18.00 -9.16
CA GLY A 173 -1.32 -17.98 -10.47
C GLY A 173 -2.79 -17.53 -10.43
N MET A 174 -3.25 -16.94 -9.30
CA MET A 174 -4.66 -16.53 -9.17
C MET A 174 -5.04 -15.39 -10.11
N PRO A 175 -6.34 -15.32 -10.52
CA PRO A 175 -6.84 -14.18 -11.29
C PRO A 175 -6.63 -12.86 -10.57
N MET A 176 -6.42 -11.79 -11.34
CA MET A 176 -6.09 -10.47 -10.77
C MET A 176 -7.17 -9.94 -9.82
N ILE A 177 -8.45 -10.20 -10.06
CA ILE A 177 -9.52 -9.74 -9.17
C ILE A 177 -9.42 -10.40 -7.78
N ASN A 178 -9.06 -11.69 -7.76
CA ASN A 178 -8.85 -12.44 -6.53
C ASN A 178 -7.54 -12.03 -5.85
N ALA A 179 -6.49 -11.71 -6.62
CA ALA A 179 -5.26 -11.17 -6.06
C ALA A 179 -5.48 -9.80 -5.40
N VAL A 180 -6.29 -8.93 -6.02
CA VAL A 180 -6.70 -7.63 -5.44
C VAL A 180 -7.46 -7.84 -4.13
N GLY A 181 -8.51 -8.67 -4.13
CA GLY A 181 -9.28 -8.95 -2.91
C GLY A 181 -8.44 -9.59 -1.80
N SER A 182 -7.61 -10.59 -2.16
CA SER A 182 -6.74 -11.29 -1.22
C SER A 182 -5.60 -10.42 -0.68
N SER A 183 -5.09 -9.49 -1.49
CA SER A 183 -4.02 -8.57 -1.07
C SER A 183 -4.45 -7.61 0.04
N LEU A 184 -5.73 -7.26 0.11
CA LEU A 184 -6.25 -6.35 1.14
C LEU A 184 -6.08 -6.90 2.55
N LEU A 185 -6.18 -8.23 2.74
CA LEU A 185 -5.87 -8.87 4.02
C LEU A 185 -4.39 -8.67 4.38
N ALA A 186 -3.50 -8.92 3.44
CA ALA A 186 -2.06 -8.76 3.67
C ALA A 186 -1.67 -7.29 3.89
N VAL A 187 -2.22 -6.36 3.10
CA VAL A 187 -2.02 -4.91 3.31
C VAL A 187 -2.48 -4.48 4.70
N GLY A 188 -3.66 -4.94 5.12
CA GLY A 188 -4.20 -4.66 6.44
C GLY A 188 -3.27 -5.17 7.54
N THR A 189 -2.83 -6.44 7.46
CA THR A 189 -1.96 -7.05 8.48
C THR A 189 -0.55 -6.47 8.51
N PHE A 190 0.07 -6.25 7.34
CA PHE A 190 1.40 -5.64 7.26
C PHE A 190 1.38 -4.20 7.76
N GLY A 191 0.37 -3.43 7.32
CA GLY A 191 0.16 -2.06 7.77
C GLY A 191 -0.07 -1.99 9.27
N LEU A 192 -0.89 -2.89 9.83
CA LEU A 192 -1.13 -2.94 11.28
C LEU A 192 0.14 -3.28 12.05
N ALA A 193 0.89 -4.30 11.61
CA ALA A 193 2.15 -4.67 12.25
C ALA A 193 3.17 -3.53 12.23
N THR A 194 3.29 -2.83 11.09
CA THR A 194 4.13 -1.64 10.97
C THR A 194 3.62 -0.52 11.87
N ALA A 195 2.33 -0.22 11.85
CA ALA A 195 1.72 0.82 12.69
C ALA A 195 1.94 0.55 14.18
N LEU A 196 1.75 -0.68 14.64
CA LEU A 196 2.01 -1.06 16.04
C LEU A 196 3.48 -0.84 16.41
N ASN A 197 4.41 -1.22 15.52
CA ASN A 197 5.84 -1.00 15.75
C ASN A 197 6.21 0.50 15.81
N TYR A 198 5.56 1.34 15.02
CA TYR A 198 5.74 2.80 15.06
C TYR A 198 5.00 3.44 16.24
N ALA A 199 3.83 2.92 16.62
CA ALA A 199 3.05 3.38 17.78
C ALA A 199 3.81 3.23 19.10
N VAL A 200 4.47 2.08 19.30
CA VAL A 200 5.33 1.84 20.49
C VAL A 200 6.46 2.88 20.58
N SER A 201 6.90 3.42 19.46
CA SER A 201 7.93 4.48 19.41
C SER A 201 7.35 5.90 19.45
N GLY A 202 6.03 6.08 19.63
CA GLY A 202 5.37 7.39 19.64
C GLY A 202 5.33 8.09 18.27
N LEU A 203 5.50 7.33 17.18
CA LEU A 203 5.63 7.86 15.82
C LEU A 203 4.31 7.77 15.03
N ILE A 204 3.18 8.10 15.69
CA ILE A 204 1.86 8.17 15.06
C ILE A 204 1.17 9.45 15.49
N ASP A 205 0.66 10.20 14.51
CA ASP A 205 -0.31 11.27 14.75
C ASP A 205 -1.74 10.70 14.69
N TRP A 206 -2.31 10.47 15.85
CA TRP A 206 -3.63 9.84 16.00
C TRP A 206 -4.78 10.66 15.43
N ARG A 207 -4.66 12.00 15.49
CA ARG A 207 -5.68 12.90 14.95
C ARG A 207 -5.70 12.84 13.43
N ILE A 208 -4.54 13.02 12.80
CA ILE A 208 -4.42 12.94 11.34
C ILE A 208 -4.77 11.54 10.85
N ALA A 209 -4.40 10.48 11.59
CA ALA A 209 -4.78 9.11 11.27
C ALA A 209 -6.30 8.95 11.21
N ALA A 210 -7.04 9.45 12.21
CA ALA A 210 -8.50 9.35 12.26
C ALA A 210 -9.17 10.10 11.10
N GLU A 211 -8.72 11.33 10.81
CA GLU A 211 -9.21 12.15 9.70
C GLU A 211 -8.95 11.47 8.34
N PHE A 212 -7.74 10.94 8.14
CA PHE A 212 -7.35 10.23 6.93
C PHE A 212 -8.12 8.91 6.74
N ILE A 213 -8.36 8.16 7.82
CA ILE A 213 -9.19 6.94 7.82
C ILE A 213 -10.61 7.28 7.41
N GLY A 214 -11.20 8.32 8.00
CA GLY A 214 -12.57 8.76 7.68
C GLY A 214 -12.74 9.05 6.20
N GLY A 215 -11.84 9.86 5.62
CA GLY A 215 -11.81 10.10 4.18
C GLY A 215 -11.60 8.82 3.38
N GLY A 216 -10.69 7.96 3.83
CA GLY A 216 -10.31 6.74 3.15
C GLY A 216 -11.43 5.70 3.06
N VAL A 217 -12.25 5.55 4.09
CA VAL A 217 -13.43 4.66 4.08
C VAL A 217 -14.43 5.13 3.03
N VAL A 218 -14.75 6.42 3.01
CA VAL A 218 -15.68 7.00 2.02
C VAL A 218 -15.13 6.84 0.60
N GLY A 219 -13.85 7.21 0.38
CA GLY A 219 -13.19 7.04 -0.92
C GLY A 219 -13.14 5.58 -1.36
N GLY A 220 -12.85 4.66 -0.44
CA GLY A 220 -12.76 3.22 -0.70
C GLY A 220 -14.06 2.62 -1.23
N ILE A 221 -15.20 3.01 -0.66
CA ILE A 221 -16.51 2.60 -1.16
C ILE A 221 -16.70 3.08 -2.61
N GLY A 222 -16.39 4.34 -2.91
CA GLY A 222 -16.44 4.89 -4.27
C GLY A 222 -15.52 4.15 -5.24
N GLY A 223 -14.28 3.86 -4.83
CA GLY A 223 -13.31 3.11 -5.61
C GLY A 223 -13.76 1.68 -5.93
N MET A 224 -14.31 0.97 -4.95
CA MET A 224 -14.84 -0.38 -5.12
C MET A 224 -16.05 -0.43 -6.07
N LEU A 225 -16.95 0.55 -5.97
CA LEU A 225 -18.10 0.65 -6.88
C LEU A 225 -17.64 0.91 -8.31
N LEU A 226 -16.65 1.76 -8.49
CA LEU A 226 -16.10 2.06 -9.81
C LEU A 226 -15.28 0.89 -10.38
N ALA A 227 -14.56 0.14 -9.55
CA ALA A 227 -13.80 -1.04 -9.97
C ALA A 227 -14.68 -2.07 -10.68
N THR A 228 -15.91 -2.27 -10.19
CA THR A 228 -16.87 -3.20 -10.81
C THR A 228 -17.38 -2.71 -12.16
N ARG A 229 -17.53 -1.39 -12.35
CA ARG A 229 -18.00 -0.79 -13.62
C ARG A 229 -16.89 -0.67 -14.68
N LEU A 230 -15.64 -0.48 -14.25
CA LEU A 230 -14.50 -0.26 -15.14
C LEU A 230 -13.64 -1.52 -15.37
N ALA A 231 -14.17 -2.70 -15.05
CA ALA A 231 -13.45 -3.97 -15.23
C ALA A 231 -12.90 -4.15 -16.68
N THR A 232 -13.59 -3.62 -17.69
CA THR A 232 -13.20 -3.65 -19.11
C THR A 232 -12.11 -2.65 -19.49
N LYS A 233 -11.95 -1.52 -18.77
CA LYS A 233 -10.96 -0.46 -19.07
C LYS A 233 -9.76 -0.46 -18.12
N ARG A 234 -9.45 -1.58 -17.53
CA ARG A 234 -8.44 -1.73 -16.48
C ARG A 234 -7.02 -1.32 -16.89
N ASN A 235 -6.66 -1.54 -18.16
CA ASN A 235 -5.34 -1.13 -18.67
C ASN A 235 -5.16 0.40 -18.69
N LEU A 236 -6.21 1.14 -19.01
CA LEU A 236 -6.18 2.61 -18.97
C LEU A 236 -5.99 3.11 -17.54
N LEU A 237 -6.72 2.52 -16.61
CA LEU A 237 -6.64 2.86 -15.18
C LEU A 237 -5.24 2.64 -14.62
N ASN A 238 -4.63 1.48 -14.93
CA ASN A 238 -3.26 1.17 -14.53
C ASN A 238 -2.24 2.16 -15.11
N ARG A 239 -2.43 2.61 -16.36
CA ARG A 239 -1.54 3.61 -16.98
C ARG A 239 -1.67 4.98 -16.32
N ILE A 240 -2.90 5.43 -16.04
CA ILE A 240 -3.14 6.70 -15.34
C ILE A 240 -2.51 6.67 -13.95
N PHE A 241 -2.70 5.57 -13.23
CA PHE A 241 -2.13 5.42 -11.89
C PHE A 241 -0.61 5.33 -11.91
N ALA A 242 -0.02 4.60 -12.87
CA ALA A 242 1.42 4.56 -13.04
C ALA A 242 2.01 5.94 -13.37
N ALA A 243 1.35 6.73 -14.22
CA ALA A 243 1.76 8.10 -14.52
C ALA A 243 1.73 8.98 -13.27
N LEU A 244 0.69 8.88 -12.45
CA LEU A 244 0.59 9.60 -11.18
C LEU A 244 1.72 9.21 -10.22
N ILE A 245 2.02 7.91 -10.10
CA ILE A 245 3.13 7.42 -9.28
C ILE A 245 4.46 7.98 -9.78
N ILE A 246 4.69 8.05 -11.10
CA ILE A 246 5.91 8.58 -11.68
C ILE A 246 6.08 10.06 -11.30
N VAL A 247 5.04 10.86 -11.44
CA VAL A 247 5.07 12.29 -11.09
C VAL A 247 5.40 12.47 -9.62
N VAL A 248 4.73 11.72 -8.74
CA VAL A 248 4.98 11.78 -7.29
C VAL A 248 6.39 11.28 -6.95
N ALA A 249 6.87 10.22 -7.62
CA ALA A 249 8.21 9.68 -7.40
C ALA A 249 9.30 10.70 -7.75
N PHE A 250 9.19 11.37 -8.90
CA PHE A 250 10.12 12.44 -9.28
C PHE A 250 10.09 13.59 -8.29
N TYR A 251 8.91 13.98 -7.81
CA TYR A 251 8.78 15.03 -6.81
C TYR A 251 9.47 14.63 -5.48
N VAL A 252 9.23 13.41 -5.00
CA VAL A 252 9.86 12.88 -3.77
C VAL A 252 11.38 12.81 -3.93
N LEU A 253 11.88 12.32 -5.07
CA LEU A 253 13.32 12.23 -5.35
C LEU A 253 13.95 13.62 -5.42
N TYR A 254 13.34 14.56 -6.13
CA TYR A 254 13.82 15.93 -6.23
C TYR A 254 13.96 16.59 -4.86
N LYS A 255 12.92 16.45 -4.02
CA LYS A 255 12.90 17.09 -2.69
C LYS A 255 13.88 16.46 -1.70
N ASN A 256 14.24 15.18 -1.86
CA ASN A 256 15.14 14.48 -0.96
C ASN A 256 16.53 14.23 -1.57
N SER A 257 16.81 14.68 -2.79
CA SER A 257 18.11 14.49 -3.46
C SER A 257 19.25 15.22 -2.74
N ALA A 258 18.99 16.39 -2.18
CA ALA A 258 19.98 17.19 -1.43
C ALA A 258 20.49 16.50 -0.15
N ALA A 259 19.72 15.56 0.40
CA ALA A 259 20.12 14.82 1.60
C ALA A 259 21.10 13.65 1.30
N VAL A 260 21.09 13.17 0.04
CA VAL A 260 21.89 12.01 -0.37
C VAL A 260 23.12 12.44 -1.19
N LEU A 261 23.05 13.58 -1.86
CA LEU A 261 24.13 14.19 -2.64
C LEU A 261 24.46 15.55 -2.00
N PRO A 262 25.29 15.59 -0.95
CA PRO A 262 25.84 16.85 -0.48
C PRO A 262 26.76 17.39 -1.59
N LEU A 263 26.27 18.37 -2.36
CA LEU A 263 27.09 19.21 -3.25
C LEU A 263 27.90 20.19 -2.45
#